data_478e27e5a8416d981b0eb90a6af54b58
#
_entry.id   478e27e5a8416d981b0eb90a6af54b58
#
_cell.length_a   1.000
_cell.length_b   1.000
_cell.length_c   1.000
_cell.angle_alpha   90.00
_cell.angle_beta   90.00
_cell.angle_gamma   90.00
#
_symmetry.space_group_name_H-M   'P 1'
#
loop_
_entity.id
_entity.type
_entity.pdbx_description
1 polymer ?
#
loop_
_entity_poly.entity_id
_entity_poly.type
_entity_poly.pdbx_seq_one_letter_code
_entity_poly.pdbx_strand_id
1 'polypeptide(L)'
;NRTVTVTTQGSRGLIFDRNGEALAKNDLGYSLEIVPDQVQNLSRTIDELSRVIPITQSDRRRFRRLREDLNRYDSIPIRLDLTDEEVAVFIAQKHRFPGVSVNQHEYRRYPAGSTGSHFLGYIGSISQGDKRRLESEGTLPLYEGIRQIGKVGLERSYENLLHSTPGFETLEVTASGRSVRTLEAKAPKPGKNLELTIDMNLQRLVEKSLEGREGVVIAIDPR
;
A
#
# COMPACT_ATOMS: atom_id res chain seq x y z
N ASN A 1 2.50 18.67 28.33
CA ASN A 1 1.78 17.89 27.30
C ASN A 1 2.27 18.36 25.93
N ARG A 2 2.51 17.42 25.04
CA ARG A 2 2.96 17.66 23.67
C ARG A 2 1.83 17.22 22.72
N THR A 3 1.65 17.94 21.62
CA THR A 3 0.71 17.55 20.57
C THR A 3 1.45 16.85 19.44
N VAL A 4 0.86 15.78 18.90
CA VAL A 4 1.36 15.04 17.72
C VAL A 4 0.21 14.94 16.72
N THR A 5 0.46 15.33 15.48
CA THR A 5 -0.49 15.13 14.39
C THR A 5 -0.13 13.85 13.65
N VAL A 6 -1.09 12.95 13.53
CA VAL A 6 -0.97 11.68 12.79
C VAL A 6 -1.84 11.77 11.55
N THR A 7 -1.27 11.52 10.38
CA THR A 7 -2.01 11.48 9.12
C THR A 7 -2.73 10.14 8.99
N THR A 8 -4.03 10.19 8.66
CA THR A 8 -4.86 9.02 8.40
C THR A 8 -5.12 8.88 6.90
N GLN A 9 -5.01 7.65 6.38
CA GLN A 9 -5.23 7.38 4.95
C GLN A 9 -6.65 6.93 4.71
N GLY A 10 -7.22 7.36 3.57
CA GLY A 10 -8.46 6.79 3.03
C GLY A 10 -8.15 5.68 2.04
N SER A 11 -9.16 4.89 1.72
CA SER A 11 -9.07 3.83 0.72
C SER A 11 -8.89 4.42 -0.68
N ARG A 12 -8.03 3.78 -1.49
CA ARG A 12 -7.89 4.11 -2.91
C ARG A 12 -9.14 3.71 -3.68
N GLY A 13 -9.56 4.49 -4.67
CA GLY A 13 -10.69 4.18 -5.54
C GLY A 13 -10.54 2.83 -6.25
N LEU A 14 -11.64 2.13 -6.44
CA LEU A 14 -11.69 0.85 -7.14
C LEU A 14 -11.74 1.07 -8.65
N ILE A 15 -11.34 0.07 -9.44
CA ILE A 15 -11.46 0.09 -10.90
C ILE A 15 -12.35 -1.07 -11.31
N PHE A 16 -13.38 -0.77 -12.09
CA PHE A 16 -14.36 -1.75 -12.59
C PHE A 16 -14.38 -1.76 -14.12
N ASP A 17 -14.69 -2.90 -14.68
CA ASP A 17 -15.06 -3.01 -16.09
C ASP A 17 -16.50 -2.50 -16.32
N ARG A 18 -16.97 -2.49 -17.57
CA ARG A 18 -18.32 -2.07 -17.95
C ARG A 18 -19.44 -2.91 -17.34
N ASN A 19 -19.14 -4.12 -16.88
CA ASN A 19 -20.09 -5.07 -16.30
C ASN A 19 -20.07 -5.05 -14.77
N GLY A 20 -19.25 -4.18 -14.15
CA GLY A 20 -19.07 -4.10 -12.69
C GLY A 20 -18.09 -5.12 -12.11
N GLU A 21 -17.31 -5.81 -12.96
CA GLU A 21 -16.23 -6.69 -12.49
C GLU A 21 -15.08 -5.83 -11.93
N ALA A 22 -14.65 -6.12 -10.70
CA ALA A 22 -13.55 -5.40 -10.06
C ALA A 22 -12.20 -5.81 -10.69
N LEU A 23 -11.52 -4.86 -11.32
CA LEU A 23 -10.19 -5.04 -11.93
C LEU A 23 -9.07 -4.65 -10.96
N ALA A 24 -9.33 -3.69 -10.10
CA ALA A 24 -8.45 -3.32 -9.00
C ALA A 24 -9.29 -3.04 -7.76
N LYS A 25 -8.96 -3.71 -6.66
CA LYS A 25 -9.64 -3.59 -5.37
C LYS A 25 -8.63 -3.48 -4.23
N ASN A 26 -9.12 -3.14 -3.03
CA ASN A 26 -8.29 -3.07 -1.83
C ASN A 26 -8.73 -4.19 -0.89
N ASP A 27 -7.80 -5.05 -0.52
CA ASP A 27 -8.02 -6.09 0.48
C ASP A 27 -7.30 -5.70 1.77
N LEU A 28 -7.93 -5.92 2.91
CA LEU A 28 -7.29 -5.75 4.21
C LEU A 28 -6.31 -6.90 4.44
N GLY A 29 -5.15 -6.56 4.97
CA GLY A 29 -4.15 -7.54 5.35
C GLY A 29 -3.26 -6.98 6.47
N TYR A 30 -2.35 -7.80 6.96
CA TYR A 30 -1.48 -7.46 8.07
C TYR A 30 -0.02 -7.41 7.64
N SER A 31 0.73 -6.46 8.20
CA SER A 31 2.19 -6.41 8.09
C SER A 31 2.83 -6.54 9.47
N LEU A 32 4.00 -7.18 9.51
CA LEU A 32 4.88 -7.14 10.65
C LEU A 32 5.84 -5.98 10.48
N GLU A 33 5.85 -5.07 11.43
CA GLU A 33 6.61 -3.82 11.35
C GLU A 33 7.55 -3.66 12.53
N ILE A 34 8.67 -3.01 12.28
CA ILE A 34 9.70 -2.73 13.28
C ILE A 34 9.92 -1.22 13.36
N VAL A 35 9.94 -0.67 14.57
CA VAL A 35 10.44 0.69 14.84
C VAL A 35 11.91 0.57 15.25
N PRO A 36 12.88 0.93 14.38
CA PRO A 36 14.30 0.67 14.63
C PRO A 36 14.83 1.27 15.93
N ASP A 37 14.35 2.45 16.32
CA ASP A 37 14.78 3.14 17.54
C ASP A 37 14.31 2.46 18.83
N GLN A 38 13.29 1.61 18.77
CA GLN A 38 12.77 0.85 19.91
C GLN A 38 13.40 -0.53 20.05
N VAL A 39 14.33 -0.88 19.17
CA VAL A 39 14.99 -2.19 19.14
C VAL A 39 16.46 -2.04 19.46
N GLN A 40 16.96 -2.76 20.51
CA GLN A 40 18.37 -2.68 20.92
C GLN A 40 19.35 -3.20 19.87
N ASN A 41 19.02 -4.32 19.23
CA ASN A 41 19.83 -4.93 18.18
C ASN A 41 18.94 -5.43 17.04
N LEU A 42 18.87 -4.64 15.98
CA LEU A 42 17.98 -4.88 14.86
C LEU A 42 18.26 -6.20 14.13
N SER A 43 19.53 -6.53 13.87
CA SER A 43 19.91 -7.77 13.18
C SER A 43 19.50 -8.99 13.98
N ARG A 44 19.83 -9.00 15.27
CA ARG A 44 19.44 -10.08 16.18
C ARG A 44 17.92 -10.23 16.27
N THR A 45 17.19 -9.13 16.40
CA THR A 45 15.73 -9.15 16.45
C THR A 45 15.14 -9.74 15.17
N ILE A 46 15.63 -9.37 13.98
CA ILE A 46 15.18 -9.93 12.71
C ILE A 46 15.50 -11.44 12.63
N ASP A 47 16.64 -11.88 13.13
CA ASP A 47 17.02 -13.31 13.14
C ASP A 47 16.13 -14.11 14.11
N GLU A 48 15.82 -13.57 15.27
CA GLU A 48 14.89 -14.20 16.22
C GLU A 48 13.45 -14.21 15.69
N LEU A 49 12.98 -13.12 15.03
CA LEU A 49 11.68 -13.07 14.34
C LEU A 49 11.57 -14.11 13.23
N SER A 50 12.67 -14.36 12.49
CA SER A 50 12.70 -15.36 11.41
C SER A 50 12.46 -16.79 11.89
N ARG A 51 12.59 -17.05 13.18
CA ARG A 51 12.28 -18.34 13.81
C ARG A 51 10.81 -18.48 14.18
N VAL A 52 10.08 -17.36 14.22
CA VAL A 52 8.66 -17.28 14.59
C VAL A 52 7.81 -17.12 13.35
N ILE A 53 8.23 -16.25 12.43
CA ILE A 53 7.54 -15.95 11.17
C ILE A 53 8.53 -16.07 10.02
N PRO A 54 8.15 -16.71 8.89
CA PRO A 54 9.02 -16.79 7.71
C PRO A 54 9.37 -15.40 7.16
N ILE A 55 10.63 -14.99 7.32
CA ILE A 55 11.17 -13.74 6.76
C ILE A 55 12.17 -14.10 5.66
N THR A 56 11.81 -13.80 4.42
CA THR A 56 12.63 -14.15 3.25
C THR A 56 13.81 -13.18 3.06
N GLN A 57 14.77 -13.55 2.21
CA GLN A 57 15.87 -12.67 1.82
C GLN A 57 15.36 -11.43 1.07
N SER A 58 14.27 -11.56 0.30
CA SER A 58 13.64 -10.43 -0.38
C SER A 58 12.98 -9.46 0.61
N ASP A 59 12.38 -9.97 1.69
CA ASP A 59 11.84 -9.15 2.78
C ASP A 59 12.94 -8.34 3.46
N ARG A 60 14.05 -8.99 3.78
CA ARG A 60 15.24 -8.33 4.39
C ARG A 60 15.84 -7.27 3.47
N ARG A 61 15.90 -7.49 2.14
CA ARG A 61 16.38 -6.50 1.17
C ARG A 61 15.42 -5.30 1.06
N ARG A 62 14.11 -5.56 1.03
CA ARG A 62 13.08 -4.51 1.03
C ARG A 62 13.16 -3.67 2.29
N PHE A 63 13.25 -4.29 3.46
CA PHE A 63 13.37 -3.60 4.75
C PHE A 63 14.61 -2.70 4.80
N ARG A 64 15.77 -3.16 4.34
CA ARG A 64 17.00 -2.35 4.29
C ARG A 64 16.82 -1.09 3.44
N ARG A 65 16.22 -1.23 2.25
CA ARG A 65 15.91 -0.08 1.38
C ARG A 65 14.98 0.91 2.05
N LEU A 66 13.89 0.44 2.62
CA LEU A 66 12.92 1.31 3.29
C LEU A 66 13.55 2.04 4.48
N ARG A 67 14.49 1.41 5.18
CA ARG A 67 15.21 2.02 6.30
C ARG A 67 16.14 3.16 5.86
N GLU A 68 16.66 3.13 4.63
CA GLU A 68 17.47 4.21 4.08
C GLU A 68 16.62 5.45 3.74
N ASP A 69 15.35 5.24 3.38
CA ASP A 69 14.43 6.30 2.96
C ASP A 69 13.57 6.86 4.11
N LEU A 70 13.45 6.15 5.21
CA LEU A 70 12.58 6.48 6.35
C LEU A 70 13.40 6.85 7.60
N ASN A 71 12.75 7.56 8.53
CA ASN A 71 13.36 7.89 9.80
C ASN A 71 13.41 6.66 10.73
N ARG A 72 14.38 6.63 11.63
CA ARG A 72 14.53 5.54 12.62
C ARG A 72 13.36 5.39 13.60
N TYR A 73 12.52 6.43 13.70
CA TYR A 73 11.31 6.44 14.54
C TYR A 73 10.08 5.92 13.79
N ASP A 74 10.16 5.78 12.46
CA ASP A 74 9.05 5.28 11.66
C ASP A 74 8.91 3.76 11.81
N SER A 75 7.67 3.29 11.74
CA SER A 75 7.38 1.87 11.66
C SER A 75 7.67 1.37 10.25
N ILE A 76 8.57 0.41 10.12
CA ILE A 76 9.06 -0.10 8.83
C ILE A 76 8.61 -1.56 8.66
N PRO A 77 7.89 -1.90 7.59
CA PRO A 77 7.43 -3.26 7.36
C PRO A 77 8.59 -4.20 6.99
N ILE A 78 8.77 -5.25 7.79
CA ILE A 78 9.71 -6.35 7.51
C ILE A 78 9.05 -7.48 6.75
N ARG A 79 7.79 -7.82 7.06
CA ARG A 79 7.00 -8.83 6.40
C ARG A 79 5.63 -8.26 6.04
N LEU A 80 5.22 -8.40 4.78
CA LEU A 80 3.90 -7.98 4.29
C LEU A 80 2.99 -9.20 4.17
N ASP A 81 1.66 -8.93 4.19
CA ASP A 81 0.64 -9.92 3.85
C ASP A 81 0.74 -11.18 4.73
N LEU A 82 0.74 -10.97 6.05
CA LEU A 82 0.73 -12.07 7.01
C LEU A 82 -0.58 -12.83 6.92
N THR A 83 -0.51 -14.16 7.10
CA THR A 83 -1.71 -14.98 7.33
C THR A 83 -2.24 -14.78 8.74
N ASP A 84 -3.50 -15.16 8.96
CA ASP A 84 -4.11 -15.07 10.30
C ASP A 84 -3.37 -15.96 11.31
N GLU A 85 -2.83 -17.11 10.87
CA GLU A 85 -2.00 -17.98 11.69
C GLU A 85 -0.68 -17.30 12.07
N GLU A 86 0.00 -16.65 11.11
CA GLU A 86 1.24 -15.90 11.38
C GLU A 86 0.99 -14.76 12.36
N VAL A 87 -0.14 -14.05 12.23
CA VAL A 87 -0.57 -13.01 13.18
C VAL A 87 -0.75 -13.60 14.58
N ALA A 88 -1.50 -14.70 14.70
CA ALA A 88 -1.77 -15.37 15.99
C ALA A 88 -0.47 -15.84 16.66
N VAL A 89 0.44 -16.46 15.90
CA VAL A 89 1.74 -16.94 16.39
C VAL A 89 2.60 -15.77 16.90
N PHE A 90 2.61 -14.65 16.17
CA PHE A 90 3.36 -13.46 16.62
C PHE A 90 2.74 -12.84 17.88
N ILE A 91 1.43 -12.65 17.90
CA ILE A 91 0.73 -12.04 19.06
C ILE A 91 1.00 -12.81 20.35
N ALA A 92 1.01 -14.15 20.29
CA ALA A 92 1.34 -15.01 21.43
C ALA A 92 2.76 -14.76 21.97
N GLN A 93 3.68 -14.33 21.13
CA GLN A 93 5.09 -14.10 21.48
C GLN A 93 5.51 -12.61 21.46
N LYS A 94 4.57 -11.70 21.30
CA LYS A 94 4.83 -10.26 21.17
C LYS A 94 5.70 -9.69 22.29
N HIS A 95 5.54 -10.19 23.52
CA HIS A 95 6.31 -9.76 24.69
C HIS A 95 7.83 -9.94 24.54
N ARG A 96 8.28 -10.83 23.63
CA ARG A 96 9.69 -11.08 23.35
C ARG A 96 10.30 -10.06 22.39
N PHE A 97 9.47 -9.30 21.68
CA PHE A 97 9.86 -8.43 20.57
C PHE A 97 9.43 -6.97 20.81
N PRO A 98 10.06 -6.25 21.78
CA PRO A 98 9.82 -4.83 21.96
C PRO A 98 10.16 -4.07 20.66
N GLY A 99 9.35 -3.09 20.29
CA GLY A 99 9.52 -2.31 19.06
C GLY A 99 9.03 -3.01 17.78
N VAL A 100 8.40 -4.18 17.91
CA VAL A 100 7.78 -4.90 16.78
C VAL A 100 6.26 -4.97 16.99
N SER A 101 5.52 -4.72 15.94
CA SER A 101 4.05 -4.74 15.95
C SER A 101 3.48 -5.33 14.66
N VAL A 102 2.24 -5.84 14.76
CA VAL A 102 1.41 -6.17 13.61
C VAL A 102 0.47 -5.00 13.37
N ASN A 103 0.48 -4.47 12.16
CA ASN A 103 -0.39 -3.39 11.73
C ASN A 103 -1.26 -3.82 10.54
N GLN A 104 -2.48 -3.34 10.51
CA GLN A 104 -3.41 -3.60 9.43
C GLN A 104 -3.25 -2.54 8.34
N HIS A 105 -3.22 -2.97 7.08
CA HIS A 105 -3.12 -2.11 5.91
C HIS A 105 -4.06 -2.58 4.80
N GLU A 106 -4.41 -1.67 3.90
CA GLU A 106 -5.03 -2.01 2.63
C GLU A 106 -3.95 -2.35 1.60
N TYR A 107 -4.14 -3.49 0.93
CA TYR A 107 -3.29 -3.95 -0.17
C TYR A 107 -4.05 -3.89 -1.47
N ARG A 108 -3.43 -3.26 -2.50
CA ARG A 108 -4.00 -3.24 -3.83
C ARG A 108 -3.94 -4.62 -4.46
N ARG A 109 -5.09 -5.12 -4.90
CA ARG A 109 -5.21 -6.43 -5.56
C ARG A 109 -5.78 -6.25 -6.97
N TYR A 110 -5.27 -7.08 -7.87
CA TYR A 110 -5.69 -7.14 -9.27
C TYR A 110 -6.24 -8.55 -9.54
N PRO A 111 -7.56 -8.78 -9.35
CA PRO A 111 -8.15 -10.13 -9.37
C PRO A 111 -7.97 -10.85 -10.71
N ALA A 112 -7.92 -10.11 -11.82
CA ALA A 112 -7.71 -10.67 -13.16
C ALA A 112 -6.26 -11.13 -13.44
N GLY A 113 -5.35 -10.97 -12.48
CA GLY A 113 -3.94 -11.37 -12.62
C GLY A 113 -3.24 -10.59 -13.73
N SER A 114 -2.71 -11.29 -14.74
CA SER A 114 -2.02 -10.68 -15.88
C SER A 114 -2.95 -10.11 -16.94
N THR A 115 -4.23 -10.51 -16.96
CA THR A 115 -5.20 -10.04 -17.96
C THR A 115 -5.43 -8.55 -17.83
N GLY A 116 -5.23 -7.82 -18.94
CA GLY A 116 -5.36 -6.37 -18.99
C GLY A 116 -4.25 -5.59 -18.24
N SER A 117 -3.19 -6.26 -17.78
CA SER A 117 -2.14 -5.64 -16.98
C SER A 117 -1.47 -4.45 -17.68
N HIS A 118 -1.36 -4.46 -19.00
CA HIS A 118 -0.72 -3.40 -19.78
C HIS A 118 -1.52 -2.10 -19.83
N PHE A 119 -2.86 -2.13 -19.77
CA PHE A 119 -3.65 -0.91 -19.66
C PHE A 119 -3.94 -0.53 -18.21
N LEU A 120 -4.15 -1.53 -17.35
CA LEU A 120 -4.49 -1.31 -15.94
C LEU A 120 -3.32 -0.69 -15.16
N GLY A 121 -2.12 -1.24 -15.37
CA GLY A 121 -0.93 -0.83 -14.65
C GLY A 121 -0.89 -1.35 -13.22
N TYR A 122 -0.10 -0.69 -12.39
CA TYR A 122 0.08 -1.05 -10.97
C TYR A 122 0.48 0.14 -10.12
N ILE A 123 0.33 -0.01 -8.80
CA ILE A 123 0.86 0.93 -7.81
C ILE A 123 2.22 0.45 -7.27
N GLY A 124 3.05 1.37 -6.84
CA GLY A 124 4.36 1.06 -6.26
C GLY A 124 4.85 2.16 -5.32
N SER A 125 5.94 1.90 -4.61
CA SER A 125 6.52 2.85 -3.67
C SER A 125 6.86 4.18 -4.34
N ILE A 126 6.61 5.28 -3.64
CA ILE A 126 6.95 6.64 -4.11
C ILE A 126 8.47 6.76 -4.20
N SER A 127 8.99 6.97 -5.41
CA SER A 127 10.41 7.19 -5.67
C SER A 127 10.80 8.66 -5.51
N GLN A 128 12.09 8.95 -5.48
CA GLN A 128 12.59 10.34 -5.49
C GLN A 128 12.14 11.11 -6.73
N GLY A 129 12.02 10.44 -7.88
CA GLY A 129 11.47 11.03 -9.11
C GLY A 129 10.00 11.40 -8.97
N ASP A 130 9.20 10.52 -8.32
CA ASP A 130 7.79 10.82 -8.04
C ASP A 130 7.66 12.01 -7.08
N LYS A 131 8.48 12.07 -6.03
CA LYS A 131 8.49 13.19 -5.08
C LYS A 131 8.75 14.52 -5.77
N ARG A 132 9.78 14.59 -6.64
CA ARG A 132 10.08 15.82 -7.40
C ARG A 132 8.93 16.24 -8.31
N ARG A 133 8.27 15.27 -8.95
CA ARG A 133 7.10 15.53 -9.78
C ARG A 133 5.95 16.09 -8.96
N LEU A 134 5.57 15.42 -7.86
CA LEU A 134 4.51 15.87 -6.95
C LEU A 134 4.80 17.25 -6.36
N GLU A 135 6.06 17.55 -6.07
CA GLU A 135 6.51 18.86 -5.60
C GLU A 135 6.32 19.93 -6.68
N SER A 136 6.72 19.64 -7.92
CA SER A 136 6.52 20.56 -9.06
C SER A 136 5.06 20.79 -9.39
N GLU A 137 4.19 19.80 -9.15
CA GLU A 137 2.75 19.87 -9.32
C GLU A 137 2.03 20.51 -8.10
N GLY A 138 2.75 20.78 -6.99
CA GLY A 138 2.17 21.29 -5.75
C GLY A 138 1.26 20.32 -5.01
N THR A 139 1.32 19.03 -5.34
CA THR A 139 0.46 17.97 -4.80
C THR A 139 1.11 17.10 -3.73
N LEU A 140 2.41 17.30 -3.47
CA LEU A 140 3.19 16.54 -2.48
C LEU A 140 2.51 16.45 -1.09
N PRO A 141 1.87 17.51 -0.55
CA PRO A 141 1.19 17.43 0.75
C PRO A 141 0.03 16.44 0.80
N LEU A 142 -0.57 16.10 -0.34
CA LEU A 142 -1.64 15.09 -0.42
C LEU A 142 -1.11 13.66 -0.22
N TYR A 143 0.20 13.47 -0.30
CA TYR A 143 0.88 12.18 -0.15
C TYR A 143 1.60 12.03 1.20
N GLU A 144 1.35 12.96 2.13
CA GLU A 144 1.90 12.85 3.47
C GLU A 144 1.39 11.57 4.18
N GLY A 145 2.32 10.74 4.63
CA GLY A 145 2.01 9.43 5.20
C GLY A 145 1.66 8.33 4.19
N ILE A 146 1.53 8.64 2.89
CA ILE A 146 1.23 7.69 1.83
C ILE A 146 2.53 7.17 1.22
N ARG A 147 2.61 5.84 1.06
CA ARG A 147 3.84 5.17 0.60
C ARG A 147 3.78 4.70 -0.85
N GLN A 148 2.60 4.68 -1.46
CA GLN A 148 2.37 4.11 -2.79
C GLN A 148 1.68 5.10 -3.72
N ILE A 149 1.99 5.00 -5.02
CA ILE A 149 1.44 5.82 -6.09
C ILE A 149 1.29 4.97 -7.36
N GLY A 150 0.37 5.33 -8.24
CA GLY A 150 0.25 4.73 -9.56
C GLY A 150 1.51 4.92 -10.40
N LYS A 151 2.07 3.83 -10.94
CA LYS A 151 3.34 3.85 -11.67
C LYS A 151 3.14 3.92 -13.17
N VAL A 152 2.21 3.17 -13.69
CA VAL A 152 1.91 3.07 -15.13
C VAL A 152 0.42 2.83 -15.35
N GLY A 153 -0.05 2.91 -16.60
CA GLY A 153 -1.40 2.59 -17.01
C GLY A 153 -2.46 3.47 -16.38
N LEU A 154 -3.67 2.94 -16.22
CA LEU A 154 -4.79 3.65 -15.62
C LEU A 154 -4.52 4.06 -14.17
N GLU A 155 -3.80 3.24 -13.42
CA GLU A 155 -3.41 3.57 -12.04
C GLU A 155 -2.64 4.90 -11.98
N ARG A 156 -1.79 5.19 -12.95
CA ARG A 156 -1.06 6.45 -13.03
C ARG A 156 -1.87 7.57 -13.69
N SER A 157 -2.54 7.27 -14.80
CA SER A 157 -3.25 8.28 -15.59
C SER A 157 -4.43 8.89 -14.82
N TYR A 158 -5.06 8.09 -13.96
CA TYR A 158 -6.20 8.50 -13.12
C TYR A 158 -5.83 8.61 -11.64
N GLU A 159 -4.54 8.79 -11.33
CA GLU A 159 -4.05 8.96 -9.96
C GLU A 159 -4.86 10.00 -9.18
N ASN A 160 -5.13 11.16 -9.76
CA ASN A 160 -5.87 12.25 -9.12
C ASN A 160 -7.32 11.88 -8.73
N LEU A 161 -7.93 10.90 -9.42
CA LEU A 161 -9.26 10.40 -9.09
C LEU A 161 -9.20 9.25 -8.10
N LEU A 162 -8.28 8.31 -8.32
CA LEU A 162 -8.14 7.09 -7.54
C LEU A 162 -7.52 7.35 -6.16
N HIS A 163 -6.67 8.35 -6.04
CA HIS A 163 -5.99 8.70 -4.79
C HIS A 163 -6.98 9.23 -3.75
N SER A 164 -6.84 8.77 -2.50
CA SER A 164 -7.62 9.28 -1.38
C SER A 164 -7.11 10.65 -0.92
N THR A 165 -7.98 11.47 -0.36
CA THR A 165 -7.55 12.67 0.35
C THR A 165 -7.24 12.28 1.81
N PRO A 166 -6.02 12.54 2.31
CA PRO A 166 -5.68 12.19 3.68
C PRO A 166 -6.49 12.98 4.69
N GLY A 167 -6.78 12.33 5.81
CA GLY A 167 -7.26 12.96 7.03
C GLY A 167 -6.11 13.17 8.02
N PHE A 168 -6.43 13.69 9.19
CA PHE A 168 -5.47 13.81 10.28
C PHE A 168 -6.15 13.69 11.64
N GLU A 169 -5.38 13.26 12.63
CA GLU A 169 -5.74 13.30 14.04
C GLU A 169 -4.65 14.02 14.83
N THR A 170 -5.03 15.05 15.58
CA THR A 170 -4.13 15.74 16.50
C THR A 170 -4.34 15.16 17.89
N LEU A 171 -3.31 14.48 18.41
CA LEU A 171 -3.31 13.80 19.68
C LEU A 171 -2.52 14.58 20.71
N GLU A 172 -3.06 14.73 21.92
CA GLU A 172 -2.29 15.14 23.07
C GLU A 172 -1.57 13.93 23.65
N VAL A 173 -0.25 14.02 23.77
CA VAL A 173 0.58 12.92 24.27
C VAL A 173 1.34 13.30 25.53
N THR A 174 1.56 12.32 26.41
CA THR A 174 2.43 12.45 27.58
C THR A 174 3.89 12.59 27.17
N ALA A 175 4.77 12.94 28.10
CA ALA A 175 6.21 12.95 27.88
C ALA A 175 6.77 11.58 27.47
N SER A 176 6.09 10.49 27.83
CA SER A 176 6.42 9.11 27.41
C SER A 176 5.81 8.70 26.06
N GLY A 177 5.15 9.64 25.34
CA GLY A 177 4.56 9.36 24.01
C GLY A 177 3.21 8.63 24.03
N ARG A 178 2.60 8.42 25.20
CA ARG A 178 1.26 7.80 25.31
C ARG A 178 0.19 8.83 24.98
N SER A 179 -0.72 8.49 24.06
CA SER A 179 -1.91 9.30 23.75
C SER A 179 -2.81 9.45 24.97
N VAL A 180 -3.23 10.68 25.24
CA VAL A 180 -4.14 11.06 26.33
C VAL A 180 -5.54 11.29 25.78
N ARG A 181 -5.65 12.14 24.75
CA ARG A 181 -6.92 12.45 24.08
C ARG A 181 -6.70 12.96 22.66
N THR A 182 -7.71 12.83 21.84
CA THR A 182 -7.77 13.47 20.51
C THR A 182 -8.27 14.90 20.68
N LEU A 183 -7.53 15.87 20.16
CA LEU A 183 -7.87 17.30 20.20
C LEU A 183 -8.67 17.69 18.98
N GLU A 184 -8.27 17.21 17.80
CA GLU A 184 -8.89 17.47 16.52
C GLU A 184 -8.77 16.23 15.66
N ALA A 185 -9.79 15.94 14.86
CA ALA A 185 -9.76 14.86 13.87
C ALA A 185 -10.50 15.29 12.60
N LYS A 186 -9.90 14.99 11.46
CA LYS A 186 -10.51 15.11 10.15
C LYS A 186 -10.43 13.76 9.46
N ALA A 187 -11.60 13.18 9.18
CA ALA A 187 -11.67 11.90 8.49
C ALA A 187 -11.08 11.99 7.08
N PRO A 188 -10.34 10.97 6.63
CA PRO A 188 -9.88 10.88 5.25
C PRO A 188 -11.07 10.71 4.30
N LYS A 189 -10.91 11.15 3.05
CA LYS A 189 -11.90 10.91 2.00
C LYS A 189 -11.38 9.83 1.06
N PRO A 190 -12.15 8.77 0.80
CA PRO A 190 -11.74 7.73 -0.16
C PRO A 190 -11.60 8.32 -1.56
N GLY A 191 -10.76 7.69 -2.37
CA GLY A 191 -10.66 7.98 -3.79
C GLY A 191 -11.95 7.62 -4.53
N LYS A 192 -12.14 8.19 -5.72
CA LYS A 192 -13.29 7.89 -6.56
C LYS A 192 -13.05 6.61 -7.34
N ASN A 193 -14.11 5.81 -7.49
CA ASN A 193 -14.07 4.63 -8.33
C ASN A 193 -14.01 5.03 -9.81
N LEU A 194 -13.38 4.18 -10.62
CA LEU A 194 -13.26 4.31 -12.06
C LEU A 194 -14.04 3.17 -12.72
N GLU A 195 -15.01 3.49 -13.54
CA GLU A 195 -15.76 2.54 -14.37
C GLU A 195 -15.25 2.65 -15.82
N LEU A 196 -14.79 1.53 -16.37
CA LEU A 196 -14.23 1.47 -17.71
C LEU A 196 -15.29 1.05 -18.73
N THR A 197 -15.05 1.42 -19.98
CA THR A 197 -15.83 0.90 -21.11
C THR A 197 -15.35 -0.47 -21.60
N ILE A 198 -14.26 -0.99 -21.01
CA ILE A 198 -13.69 -2.29 -21.31
C ILE A 198 -14.60 -3.41 -20.80
N ASP A 199 -14.74 -4.47 -21.60
CA ASP A 199 -15.37 -5.72 -21.25
C ASP A 199 -14.29 -6.78 -20.98
N MET A 200 -14.16 -7.21 -19.71
CA MET A 200 -13.12 -8.17 -19.35
C MET A 200 -13.35 -9.58 -19.89
N ASN A 201 -14.59 -9.96 -20.18
CA ASN A 201 -14.85 -11.24 -20.84
C ASN A 201 -14.30 -11.24 -22.27
N LEU A 202 -14.52 -10.15 -23.00
CA LEU A 202 -13.96 -9.96 -24.34
C LEU A 202 -12.43 -9.87 -24.28
N GLN A 203 -11.87 -9.14 -23.30
CA GLN A 203 -10.44 -9.02 -23.12
C GLN A 203 -9.77 -10.38 -22.88
N ARG A 204 -10.33 -11.23 -22.02
CA ARG A 204 -9.82 -12.59 -21.79
C ARG A 204 -9.86 -13.45 -23.04
N LEU A 205 -10.94 -13.35 -23.82
CA LEU A 205 -11.07 -14.08 -25.08
C LEU A 205 -10.00 -13.65 -26.08
N VAL A 206 -9.77 -12.33 -26.21
CA VAL A 206 -8.74 -11.76 -27.11
C VAL A 206 -7.35 -12.21 -26.69
N GLU A 207 -6.99 -12.07 -25.42
CA GLU A 207 -5.67 -12.50 -24.93
C GLU A 207 -5.44 -14.00 -25.13
N LYS A 208 -6.45 -14.82 -24.86
CA LYS A 208 -6.39 -16.27 -25.13
C LYS A 208 -6.22 -16.59 -26.61
N SER A 209 -6.84 -15.83 -27.51
CA SER A 209 -6.71 -16.04 -28.96
C SER A 209 -5.33 -15.68 -29.50
N LEU A 210 -4.60 -14.79 -28.79
CA LEU A 210 -3.24 -14.36 -29.11
C LEU A 210 -2.16 -15.17 -28.36
N GLU A 211 -2.55 -16.11 -27.50
CA GLU A 211 -1.61 -16.88 -26.68
C GLU A 211 -0.51 -17.52 -27.55
N GLY A 212 0.75 -17.21 -27.23
CA GLY A 212 1.93 -17.64 -27.99
C GLY A 212 2.15 -16.91 -29.32
N ARG A 213 1.42 -15.82 -29.59
CA ARG A 213 1.58 -15.01 -30.80
C ARG A 213 1.73 -13.54 -30.45
N GLU A 214 2.57 -12.82 -31.14
CA GLU A 214 2.63 -11.38 -31.14
C GLU A 214 1.59 -10.82 -32.10
N GLY A 215 0.73 -9.90 -31.66
CA GLY A 215 -0.31 -9.34 -32.53
C GLY A 215 -1.22 -8.33 -31.81
N VAL A 216 -2.12 -7.76 -32.59
CA VAL A 216 -3.15 -6.81 -32.14
C VAL A 216 -4.49 -7.28 -32.65
N VAL A 217 -5.51 -7.20 -31.81
CA VAL A 217 -6.91 -7.40 -32.21
C VAL A 217 -7.62 -6.05 -32.19
N ILE A 218 -8.26 -5.70 -33.30
CA ILE A 218 -9.04 -4.47 -33.43
C ILE A 218 -10.49 -4.87 -33.78
N ALA A 219 -11.40 -4.42 -32.94
CA ALA A 219 -12.86 -4.57 -33.19
C ALA A 219 -13.43 -3.19 -33.50
N ILE A 220 -14.15 -3.07 -34.62
CA ILE A 220 -14.76 -1.83 -35.09
C ILE A 220 -16.27 -2.08 -35.27
N ASP A 221 -17.09 -1.22 -34.67
CA ASP A 221 -18.50 -1.16 -34.96
C ASP A 221 -18.72 -0.21 -36.16
N PRO A 222 -19.21 -0.70 -37.29
CA PRO A 222 -19.33 0.10 -38.49
C PRO A 222 -20.61 0.97 -38.55
N ARG A 223 -21.44 0.96 -37.51
CA ARG A 223 -22.71 1.71 -37.45
C ARG A 223 -22.49 3.14 -37.01
#